data_d45fb3e19117530e78f4a2224822412c
#
_entry.id   d45fb3e19117530e78f4a2224822412c
#
_cell.length_a   1.000
_cell.length_b   1.000
_cell.length_c   1.000
_cell.angle_alpha   90.00
_cell.angle_beta   90.00
_cell.angle_gamma   90.00
#
_symmetry.space_group_name_H-M   'P 1'
#
loop_
_entity.id
_entity.type
_entity.pdbx_description
1 polymer ?
#
loop_
_entity_poly.entity_id
_entity_poly.type
_entity_poly.pdbx_seq_one_letter_code
_entity_poly.pdbx_strand_id
1 'polypeptide(L)'
;DVRYSDYLLIYHSTITPIEKQQGKLDNAKDNDFMEQHYKRLALDEAENYAWALKLAKENDLTVTDKEVDETILEHRKIGGVERSEEGFKKILEDNFGLTMKEYRRMIYLSLVKEKVSQAIDTNAVQLAAQVESLIKSGKDLKAISEELGDKVLYEETGGLVDKMNVDGGRSLKAMSLSTGEISDKFVSSSGDGYYFVKLVAKTDSTVNYTSIKISFTEFDRQMKEIRDSGKIKELIKIDRQES
;
A
#
# COMPACT_ATOMS: atom_id res chain seq x y z
N ASP A 1 -5.97 20.52 -6.76
CA ASP A 1 -4.92 20.58 -7.79
C ASP A 1 -3.77 19.64 -7.43
N VAL A 2 -3.23 18.96 -8.43
CA VAL A 2 -2.01 18.15 -8.30
C VAL A 2 -0.81 19.08 -8.15
N ARG A 3 0.04 18.83 -7.16
CA ARG A 3 1.31 19.57 -7.04
C ARG A 3 2.35 18.96 -7.96
N TYR A 4 2.96 19.79 -8.80
CA TYR A 4 4.02 19.32 -9.70
C TYR A 4 5.21 18.69 -8.97
N SER A 5 5.53 19.20 -7.77
CA SER A 5 6.55 18.60 -6.92
C SER A 5 6.21 17.19 -6.43
N ASP A 6 4.94 16.89 -6.17
CA ASP A 6 4.52 15.55 -5.76
C ASP A 6 4.60 14.58 -6.97
N TYR A 7 4.21 15.04 -8.17
CA TYR A 7 4.43 14.28 -9.42
C TYR A 7 5.90 13.96 -9.65
N LEU A 8 6.80 14.97 -9.59
CA LEU A 8 8.23 14.75 -9.78
C LEU A 8 8.82 13.81 -8.73
N LEU A 9 8.39 13.95 -7.47
CA LEU A 9 8.84 13.11 -6.38
C LEU A 9 8.50 11.62 -6.66
N ILE A 10 7.26 11.34 -7.07
CA ILE A 10 6.81 9.99 -7.40
C ILE A 10 7.56 9.46 -8.61
N TYR A 11 7.68 10.26 -9.67
CA TYR A 11 8.40 9.88 -10.88
C TYR A 11 9.85 9.51 -10.58
N HIS A 12 10.59 10.38 -9.88
CA HIS A 12 11.98 10.12 -9.55
C HIS A 12 12.18 8.93 -8.61
N SER A 13 11.32 8.76 -7.62
CA SER A 13 11.38 7.60 -6.73
C SER A 13 11.14 6.26 -7.45
N THR A 14 10.39 6.29 -8.54
CA THR A 14 10.11 5.10 -9.36
C THR A 14 11.22 4.82 -10.37
N ILE A 15 11.66 5.88 -11.10
CA ILE A 15 12.58 5.69 -12.21
C ILE A 15 14.04 5.48 -11.75
N THR A 16 14.48 6.14 -10.68
CA THR A 16 15.88 6.08 -10.22
C THR A 16 16.38 4.66 -9.92
N PRO A 17 15.63 3.79 -9.21
CA PRO A 17 16.07 2.40 -9.01
C PRO A 17 16.19 1.62 -10.32
N ILE A 18 15.31 1.87 -11.28
CA ILE A 18 15.29 1.21 -12.58
C ILE A 18 16.52 1.62 -13.40
N GLU A 19 16.78 2.93 -13.49
CA GLU A 19 17.95 3.46 -14.20
C GLU A 19 19.27 3.00 -13.60
N LYS A 20 19.32 2.79 -12.29
CA LYS A 20 20.52 2.25 -11.63
C LYS A 20 20.76 0.78 -11.96
N GLN A 21 19.72 -0.01 -12.19
CA GLN A 21 19.84 -1.44 -12.53
C GLN A 21 20.04 -1.66 -14.02
N GLN A 22 19.41 -0.87 -14.87
CA GLN A 22 19.31 -1.12 -16.32
C GLN A 22 20.05 -0.07 -17.17
N GLY A 23 20.57 1.01 -16.56
CA GLY A 23 21.11 2.18 -17.26
C GLY A 23 20.01 3.22 -17.56
N LYS A 24 20.44 4.43 -17.96
CA LYS A 24 19.51 5.50 -18.28
C LYS A 24 18.58 5.14 -19.43
N LEU A 25 17.31 5.46 -19.27
CA LEU A 25 16.25 5.17 -20.24
C LEU A 25 16.26 6.11 -21.48
N ASP A 26 17.13 7.11 -21.50
CA ASP A 26 17.08 8.24 -22.48
C ASP A 26 17.66 7.96 -23.88
N ASN A 27 18.07 6.73 -24.23
CA ASN A 27 18.87 6.49 -25.44
C ASN A 27 18.39 5.43 -26.46
N ALA A 28 17.16 4.91 -26.36
CA ALA A 28 16.62 4.00 -27.38
C ALA A 28 15.11 4.21 -27.57
N LYS A 29 14.58 3.93 -28.78
CA LYS A 29 13.13 4.08 -29.07
C LYS A 29 12.22 3.29 -28.14
N ASP A 30 12.69 2.15 -27.64
CA ASP A 30 11.96 1.35 -26.65
C ASP A 30 11.96 2.01 -25.26
N ASN A 31 12.92 2.87 -24.96
CA ASN A 31 13.03 3.60 -23.70
C ASN A 31 12.06 4.79 -23.63
N ASP A 32 11.71 5.43 -24.75
CA ASP A 32 10.70 6.49 -24.77
C ASP A 32 9.32 5.94 -24.35
N PHE A 33 8.96 4.74 -24.80
CA PHE A 33 7.76 4.05 -24.38
C PHE A 33 7.75 3.80 -22.86
N MET A 34 8.84 3.28 -22.31
CA MET A 34 8.97 3.01 -20.88
C MET A 34 8.98 4.30 -20.06
N GLU A 35 9.65 5.34 -20.53
CA GLU A 35 9.67 6.64 -19.88
C GLU A 35 8.25 7.26 -19.82
N GLN A 36 7.49 7.25 -20.93
CA GLN A 36 6.11 7.71 -20.95
C GLN A 36 5.21 6.90 -20.02
N HIS A 37 5.41 5.59 -19.99
CA HIS A 37 4.69 4.71 -19.05
C HIS A 37 4.91 5.12 -17.58
N TYR A 38 6.16 5.29 -17.15
CA TYR A 38 6.45 5.70 -15.77
C TYR A 38 6.00 7.11 -15.45
N LYS A 39 6.07 8.04 -16.42
CA LYS A 39 5.49 9.39 -16.29
C LYS A 39 3.98 9.30 -16.08
N ARG A 40 3.29 8.44 -16.82
CA ARG A 40 1.85 8.22 -16.65
C ARG A 40 1.51 7.66 -15.29
N LEU A 41 2.19 6.59 -14.84
CA LEU A 41 2.00 6.02 -13.51
C LEU A 41 2.22 7.04 -12.40
N ALA A 42 3.26 7.87 -12.53
CA ALA A 42 3.55 8.91 -11.54
C ALA A 42 2.47 10.01 -11.52
N LEU A 43 1.93 10.38 -12.67
CA LEU A 43 0.85 11.37 -12.74
C LEU A 43 -0.46 10.80 -12.15
N ASP A 44 -0.81 9.57 -12.50
CA ASP A 44 -1.99 8.91 -11.98
C ASP A 44 -1.94 8.77 -10.45
N GLU A 45 -0.76 8.46 -9.87
CA GLU A 45 -0.61 8.40 -8.42
C GLU A 45 -0.59 9.79 -7.77
N ALA A 46 -0.02 10.80 -8.42
CA ALA A 46 -0.10 12.19 -7.94
C ALA A 46 -1.55 12.71 -7.95
N GLU A 47 -2.37 12.30 -8.91
CA GLU A 47 -3.81 12.58 -8.94
C GLU A 47 -4.53 11.88 -7.78
N ASN A 48 -4.21 10.61 -7.52
CA ASN A 48 -4.75 9.86 -6.38
C ASN A 48 -4.44 10.59 -5.06
N TYR A 49 -3.19 11.03 -4.85
CA TYR A 49 -2.82 11.77 -3.64
C TYR A 49 -3.52 13.13 -3.54
N ALA A 50 -3.67 13.85 -4.65
CA ALA A 50 -4.39 15.12 -4.66
C ALA A 50 -5.88 14.93 -4.29
N TRP A 51 -6.50 13.85 -4.76
CA TRP A 51 -7.85 13.47 -4.39
C TRP A 51 -7.95 13.06 -2.93
N ALA A 52 -7.03 12.22 -2.46
CA ALA A 52 -6.95 11.82 -1.06
C ALA A 52 -6.81 13.03 -0.11
N LEU A 53 -5.95 13.99 -0.43
CA LEU A 53 -5.80 15.22 0.34
C LEU A 53 -7.09 16.04 0.39
N LYS A 54 -7.85 16.10 -0.71
CA LYS A 54 -9.16 16.77 -0.74
C LYS A 54 -10.15 16.05 0.15
N LEU A 55 -10.29 14.73 0.00
CA LEU A 55 -11.21 13.92 0.83
C LEU A 55 -10.84 13.96 2.31
N ALA A 56 -9.54 13.94 2.64
CA ALA A 56 -9.08 14.07 4.01
C ALA A 56 -9.56 15.39 4.64
N LYS A 57 -9.45 16.50 3.89
CA LYS A 57 -9.96 17.80 4.35
C LYS A 57 -11.47 17.82 4.51
N GLU A 58 -12.22 17.18 3.60
CA GLU A 58 -13.69 17.11 3.64
C GLU A 58 -14.22 16.22 4.76
N ASN A 59 -13.41 15.29 5.25
CA ASN A 59 -13.75 14.35 6.32
C ASN A 59 -13.02 14.63 7.65
N ASP A 60 -12.37 15.79 7.79
CA ASP A 60 -11.59 16.18 8.98
C ASP A 60 -10.53 15.15 9.40
N LEU A 61 -9.96 14.43 8.42
CA LEU A 61 -8.91 13.44 8.65
C LEU A 61 -7.54 14.10 8.62
N THR A 62 -6.72 13.77 9.61
CA THR A 62 -5.36 14.30 9.73
C THR A 62 -4.35 13.17 9.87
N VAL A 63 -3.16 13.39 9.31
CA VAL A 63 -1.97 12.59 9.57
C VAL A 63 -1.01 13.46 10.35
N THR A 64 -0.53 12.96 11.48
CA THR A 64 0.39 13.67 12.36
C THR A 64 1.84 13.36 12.02
N ASP A 65 2.76 14.26 12.39
CA ASP A 65 4.20 14.01 12.25
C ASP A 65 4.63 12.74 13.00
N LYS A 66 3.98 12.43 14.14
CA LYS A 66 4.26 11.22 14.92
C LYS A 66 3.96 9.95 14.12
N GLU A 67 2.83 9.89 13.40
CA GLU A 67 2.48 8.73 12.55
C GLU A 67 3.49 8.55 11.42
N VAL A 68 3.92 9.65 10.81
CA VAL A 68 4.97 9.64 9.78
C VAL A 68 6.29 9.12 10.35
N ASP A 69 6.69 9.58 11.56
CA ASP A 69 7.92 9.14 12.22
C ASP A 69 7.87 7.66 12.59
N GLU A 70 6.74 7.17 13.11
CA GLU A 70 6.53 5.76 13.46
C GLU A 70 6.63 4.88 12.21
N THR A 71 5.99 5.26 11.11
CA THR A 71 6.08 4.51 9.84
C THR A 71 7.52 4.48 9.31
N ILE A 72 8.24 5.59 9.36
CA ILE A 72 9.65 5.63 8.94
C ILE A 72 10.52 4.74 9.84
N LEU A 73 10.25 4.73 11.16
CA LEU A 73 10.97 3.85 12.10
C LEU A 73 10.73 2.37 11.76
N GLU A 74 9.51 2.00 11.41
CA GLU A 74 9.20 0.64 10.97
C GLU A 74 9.93 0.28 9.67
N HIS A 75 9.97 1.19 8.70
CA HIS A 75 10.70 0.98 7.44
C HIS A 75 12.21 0.82 7.67
N ARG A 76 12.78 1.48 8.68
CA ARG A 76 14.17 1.29 9.09
C ARG A 76 14.47 -0.12 9.64
N LYS A 77 13.44 -0.84 10.07
CA LYS A 77 13.52 -2.21 10.62
C LYS A 77 13.26 -3.31 9.58
N ILE A 78 12.90 -2.95 8.35
CA ILE A 78 12.65 -3.93 7.29
C ILE A 78 13.90 -4.81 7.08
N GLY A 79 13.67 -6.12 7.00
CA GLY A 79 14.75 -7.11 6.91
C GLY A 79 15.30 -7.55 8.28
N GLY A 80 14.62 -7.23 9.40
CA GLY A 80 14.98 -7.71 10.74
C GLY A 80 16.18 -7.02 11.39
N VAL A 81 16.78 -6.02 10.72
CA VAL A 81 17.89 -5.23 11.25
C VAL A 81 17.47 -3.77 11.29
N GLU A 82 17.49 -3.18 12.49
CA GLU A 82 17.25 -1.75 12.64
C GLU A 82 18.44 -0.95 12.10
N ARG A 83 18.18 -0.17 11.04
CA ARG A 83 19.19 0.72 10.44
C ARG A 83 19.25 2.05 11.21
N SER A 84 20.45 2.58 11.40
CA SER A 84 20.61 3.95 11.90
C SER A 84 19.90 4.95 10.96
N GLU A 85 19.57 6.12 11.48
CA GLU A 85 18.95 7.17 10.63
C GLU A 85 19.88 7.58 9.48
N GLU A 86 21.17 7.71 9.73
CA GLU A 86 22.17 8.06 8.71
C GLU A 86 22.31 6.94 7.66
N GLY A 87 22.34 5.67 8.09
CA GLY A 87 22.37 4.53 7.19
C GLY A 87 21.11 4.45 6.32
N PHE A 88 19.95 4.78 6.87
CA PHE A 88 18.71 4.82 6.12
C PHE A 88 18.66 5.99 5.13
N LYS A 89 19.11 7.20 5.54
CA LYS A 89 19.26 8.35 4.62
C LYS A 89 20.15 7.99 3.42
N LYS A 90 21.28 7.34 3.68
CA LYS A 90 22.17 6.91 2.60
C LYS A 90 21.50 5.91 1.64
N ILE A 91 20.70 4.97 2.15
CA ILE A 91 19.93 4.04 1.32
C ILE A 91 18.92 4.79 0.43
N LEU A 92 18.22 5.79 0.99
CA LEU A 92 17.27 6.60 0.22
C LEU A 92 17.96 7.38 -0.90
N GLU A 93 19.08 8.00 -0.61
CA GLU A 93 19.87 8.76 -1.58
C GLU A 93 20.50 7.85 -2.64
N ASP A 94 21.16 6.77 -2.19
CA ASP A 94 21.88 5.87 -3.08
C ASP A 94 20.95 5.03 -3.97
N ASN A 95 19.79 4.60 -3.50
CA ASN A 95 18.92 3.69 -4.24
C ASN A 95 17.76 4.39 -4.95
N PHE A 96 17.23 5.45 -4.34
CA PHE A 96 16.01 6.11 -4.82
C PHE A 96 16.23 7.58 -5.24
N GLY A 97 17.38 8.15 -4.95
CA GLY A 97 17.66 9.56 -5.22
C GLY A 97 16.80 10.50 -4.35
N LEU A 98 16.36 10.04 -3.18
CA LEU A 98 15.45 10.78 -2.30
C LEU A 98 16.19 11.33 -1.07
N THR A 99 15.90 12.57 -0.73
CA THR A 99 16.21 13.11 0.59
C THR A 99 15.21 12.58 1.64
N MET A 100 15.57 12.62 2.92
CA MET A 100 14.67 12.27 4.02
C MET A 100 13.40 13.15 4.02
N LYS A 101 13.51 14.43 3.63
CA LYS A 101 12.35 15.33 3.53
C LYS A 101 11.35 14.87 2.47
N GLU A 102 11.83 14.46 1.32
CA GLU A 102 11.02 13.92 0.22
C GLU A 102 10.38 12.60 0.60
N TYR A 103 11.15 11.72 1.24
CA TYR A 103 10.63 10.46 1.75
C TYR A 103 9.51 10.66 2.78
N ARG A 104 9.71 11.57 3.74
CA ARG A 104 8.64 11.97 4.69
C ARG A 104 7.38 12.46 3.98
N ARG A 105 7.53 13.22 2.91
CA ARG A 105 6.38 13.66 2.10
C ARG A 105 5.64 12.49 1.46
N MET A 106 6.36 11.51 0.92
CA MET A 106 5.76 10.28 0.35
C MET A 106 4.99 9.49 1.41
N ILE A 107 5.60 9.26 2.57
CA ILE A 107 4.95 8.56 3.69
C ILE A 107 3.69 9.31 4.13
N TYR A 108 3.77 10.65 4.28
CA TYR A 108 2.60 11.46 4.62
C TYR A 108 1.46 11.27 3.60
N LEU A 109 1.75 11.33 2.30
CA LEU A 109 0.75 11.17 1.24
C LEU A 109 0.12 9.76 1.25
N SER A 110 0.95 8.74 1.45
CA SER A 110 0.49 7.35 1.57
C SER A 110 -0.44 7.17 2.76
N LEU A 111 -0.07 7.67 3.94
CA LEU A 111 -0.89 7.60 5.15
C LEU A 111 -2.22 8.37 5.01
N VAL A 112 -2.20 9.52 4.31
CA VAL A 112 -3.44 10.26 4.00
C VAL A 112 -4.37 9.41 3.14
N LYS A 113 -3.85 8.81 2.06
CA LYS A 113 -4.61 7.95 1.15
C LYS A 113 -5.19 6.75 1.90
N GLU A 114 -4.38 6.10 2.74
CA GLU A 114 -4.81 4.99 3.58
C GLU A 114 -5.97 5.36 4.51
N LYS A 115 -5.82 6.43 5.31
CA LYS A 115 -6.88 6.90 6.21
C LYS A 115 -8.17 7.25 5.48
N VAL A 116 -8.06 7.90 4.33
CA VAL A 116 -9.21 8.23 3.49
C VAL A 116 -9.88 6.97 2.98
N SER A 117 -9.12 6.03 2.41
CA SER A 117 -9.66 4.77 1.89
C SER A 117 -10.44 4.00 2.95
N GLN A 118 -9.91 3.95 4.18
CA GLN A 118 -10.61 3.35 5.33
C GLN A 118 -11.89 4.12 5.70
N ALA A 119 -11.84 5.44 5.72
CA ALA A 119 -12.95 6.26 6.21
C ALA A 119 -14.13 6.29 5.25
N ILE A 120 -13.88 6.27 3.94
CA ILE A 120 -14.96 6.40 2.93
C ILE A 120 -15.54 5.04 2.51
N ASP A 121 -14.85 3.93 2.72
CA ASP A 121 -15.32 2.60 2.33
C ASP A 121 -16.20 1.96 3.42
N THR A 122 -17.44 2.46 3.52
CA THR A 122 -18.40 1.96 4.49
C THR A 122 -18.77 0.49 4.26
N ASN A 123 -18.69 0.00 3.00
CA ASN A 123 -18.95 -1.39 2.68
C ASN A 123 -17.85 -2.30 3.25
N ALA A 124 -16.58 -1.91 3.11
CA ALA A 124 -15.47 -2.67 3.69
C ALA A 124 -15.55 -2.69 5.23
N VAL A 125 -15.93 -1.57 5.86
CA VAL A 125 -16.14 -1.50 7.32
C VAL A 125 -17.26 -2.46 7.78
N GLN A 126 -18.42 -2.46 7.10
CA GLN A 126 -19.53 -3.35 7.44
C GLN A 126 -19.16 -4.83 7.23
N LEU A 127 -18.49 -5.14 6.12
CA LEU A 127 -18.05 -6.49 5.81
C LEU A 127 -17.00 -6.99 6.81
N ALA A 128 -16.08 -6.13 7.25
CA ALA A 128 -15.12 -6.46 8.30
C ALA A 128 -15.82 -6.77 9.63
N ALA A 129 -16.82 -6.00 10.02
CA ALA A 129 -17.62 -6.28 11.22
C ALA A 129 -18.38 -7.62 11.09
N GLN A 130 -18.87 -7.97 9.90
CA GLN A 130 -19.49 -9.27 9.65
C GLN A 130 -18.48 -10.41 9.81
N VAL A 131 -17.27 -10.29 9.24
CA VAL A 131 -16.19 -11.27 9.41
C VAL A 131 -15.82 -11.42 10.88
N GLU A 132 -15.65 -10.32 11.63
CA GLU A 132 -15.39 -10.37 13.09
C GLU A 132 -16.48 -11.14 13.86
N SER A 133 -17.75 -10.92 13.50
CA SER A 133 -18.87 -11.62 14.12
C SER A 133 -18.84 -13.12 13.85
N LEU A 134 -18.51 -13.51 12.61
CA LEU A 134 -18.39 -14.91 12.21
C LEU A 134 -17.21 -15.61 12.90
N ILE A 135 -16.06 -14.93 13.04
CA ILE A 135 -14.91 -15.42 13.83
C ILE A 135 -15.31 -15.63 15.28
N LYS A 136 -15.98 -14.64 15.90
CA LYS A 136 -16.47 -14.76 17.29
C LYS A 136 -17.47 -15.90 17.51
N SER A 137 -18.22 -16.28 16.46
CA SER A 137 -19.11 -17.45 16.49
C SER A 137 -18.37 -18.79 16.34
N GLY A 138 -17.03 -18.77 16.20
CA GLY A 138 -16.19 -19.96 16.06
C GLY A 138 -15.98 -20.46 14.63
N LYS A 139 -16.39 -19.70 13.62
CA LYS A 139 -16.13 -20.08 12.20
C LYS A 139 -14.67 -19.86 11.84
N ASP A 140 -14.15 -20.80 11.06
CA ASP A 140 -12.82 -20.70 10.46
C ASP A 140 -12.80 -19.74 9.24
N LEU A 141 -11.64 -19.15 8.92
CA LEU A 141 -11.51 -18.21 7.80
C LEU A 141 -11.94 -18.80 6.48
N LYS A 142 -11.65 -20.08 6.23
CA LYS A 142 -12.08 -20.76 5.00
C LYS A 142 -13.61 -20.87 4.91
N ALA A 143 -14.26 -21.29 5.98
CA ALA A 143 -15.74 -21.37 6.02
C ALA A 143 -16.39 -19.98 5.88
N ILE A 144 -15.75 -18.94 6.43
CA ILE A 144 -16.19 -17.55 6.25
C ILE A 144 -16.08 -17.12 4.79
N SER A 145 -14.98 -17.45 4.11
CA SER A 145 -14.81 -17.11 2.70
C SER A 145 -15.80 -17.84 1.80
N GLU A 146 -16.12 -19.10 2.10
CA GLU A 146 -17.13 -19.88 1.37
C GLU A 146 -18.55 -19.27 1.54
N GLU A 147 -18.86 -18.74 2.73
CA GLU A 147 -20.14 -18.08 3.01
C GLU A 147 -20.25 -16.69 2.36
N LEU A 148 -19.19 -15.93 2.35
CA LEU A 148 -19.18 -14.54 1.84
C LEU A 148 -18.88 -14.46 0.33
N GLY A 149 -18.31 -15.52 -0.25
CA GLY A 149 -17.98 -15.62 -1.67
C GLY A 149 -16.97 -14.56 -2.10
N ASP A 150 -17.22 -13.96 -3.25
CA ASP A 150 -16.37 -12.96 -3.91
C ASP A 150 -16.23 -11.61 -3.16
N LYS A 151 -16.97 -11.43 -2.06
CA LYS A 151 -16.83 -10.22 -1.21
C LYS A 151 -15.51 -10.18 -0.44
N VAL A 152 -14.89 -11.33 -0.23
CA VAL A 152 -13.62 -11.46 0.48
C VAL A 152 -12.65 -12.32 -0.31
N LEU A 153 -11.37 -12.00 -0.23
CA LEU A 153 -10.31 -12.80 -0.83
C LEU A 153 -9.68 -13.69 0.24
N TYR A 154 -9.77 -15.00 0.08
CA TYR A 154 -9.11 -15.99 0.92
C TYR A 154 -7.80 -16.42 0.30
N GLU A 155 -6.72 -16.42 1.08
CA GLU A 155 -5.39 -16.83 0.64
C GLU A 155 -4.73 -17.76 1.66
N GLU A 156 -3.94 -18.69 1.16
CA GLU A 156 -3.08 -19.59 1.93
C GLU A 156 -1.63 -19.43 1.47
N THR A 157 -0.67 -19.46 2.39
CA THR A 157 0.75 -19.43 2.01
C THR A 157 1.20 -20.73 1.34
N GLY A 158 0.44 -21.81 1.47
CA GLY A 158 0.76 -23.13 0.89
C GLY A 158 1.98 -23.81 1.52
N GLY A 159 2.63 -23.18 2.50
CA GLY A 159 3.81 -23.68 3.21
C GLY A 159 4.43 -22.61 4.09
N LEU A 160 5.59 -22.94 4.66
CA LEU A 160 6.36 -22.00 5.50
C LEU A 160 6.99 -20.91 4.63
N VAL A 161 6.70 -19.65 4.92
CA VAL A 161 7.32 -18.45 4.32
C VAL A 161 8.11 -17.69 5.38
N ASP A 162 9.07 -16.88 4.97
CA ASP A 162 9.87 -16.06 5.90
C ASP A 162 8.97 -15.07 6.66
N LYS A 163 9.21 -14.89 7.96
CA LYS A 163 8.45 -13.93 8.79
C LYS A 163 8.58 -12.49 8.32
N MET A 164 9.64 -12.17 7.56
CA MET A 164 9.90 -10.86 6.96
C MET A 164 9.40 -10.76 5.52
N ASN A 165 8.58 -11.70 5.06
CA ASN A 165 7.98 -11.67 3.73
C ASN A 165 7.26 -10.33 3.48
N VAL A 166 7.39 -9.81 2.26
CA VAL A 166 6.74 -8.55 1.86
C VAL A 166 5.31 -8.85 1.44
N ASP A 167 4.42 -8.98 2.41
CA ASP A 167 3.02 -9.39 2.23
C ASP A 167 2.01 -8.47 2.95
N GLY A 168 2.37 -7.20 3.11
CA GLY A 168 1.53 -6.25 3.82
C GLY A 168 1.51 -6.44 5.35
N GLY A 169 2.49 -7.17 5.91
CA GLY A 169 2.62 -7.41 7.34
C GLY A 169 1.90 -8.65 7.85
N ARG A 170 1.30 -9.46 6.96
CA ARG A 170 0.58 -10.70 7.33
C ARG A 170 1.48 -11.72 8.00
N SER A 171 2.68 -11.94 7.48
CA SER A 171 3.67 -12.85 8.09
C SER A 171 4.08 -12.41 9.49
N LEU A 172 4.35 -11.12 9.69
CA LEU A 172 4.65 -10.57 11.03
C LEU A 172 3.48 -10.71 11.99
N LYS A 173 2.25 -10.46 11.51
CA LYS A 173 1.03 -10.64 12.31
C LYS A 173 0.84 -12.10 12.69
N ALA A 174 1.01 -13.03 11.75
CA ALA A 174 0.94 -14.46 12.00
C ALA A 174 1.98 -14.92 13.04
N MET A 175 3.20 -14.37 12.98
CA MET A 175 4.27 -14.71 13.92
C MET A 175 3.92 -14.41 15.39
N SER A 176 3.09 -13.39 15.62
CA SER A 176 2.64 -12.98 16.96
C SER A 176 1.53 -13.87 17.55
N LEU A 177 0.92 -14.74 16.74
CA LEU A 177 -0.22 -15.57 17.14
C LEU A 177 0.23 -16.93 17.70
N SER A 178 -0.66 -17.59 18.45
CA SER A 178 -0.58 -19.00 18.76
C SER A 178 -1.13 -19.84 17.60
N THR A 179 -0.65 -21.08 17.44
CA THR A 179 -1.15 -21.98 16.39
C THR A 179 -2.67 -22.17 16.51
N GLY A 180 -3.38 -21.95 15.40
CA GLY A 180 -4.84 -22.00 15.31
C GLY A 180 -5.54 -20.69 15.68
N GLU A 181 -4.84 -19.72 16.24
CA GLU A 181 -5.38 -18.40 16.60
C GLU A 181 -5.62 -17.56 15.36
N ILE A 182 -6.71 -16.78 15.36
CA ILE A 182 -7.05 -15.79 14.35
C ILE A 182 -6.78 -14.39 14.93
N SER A 183 -6.13 -13.54 14.16
CA SER A 183 -5.83 -12.17 14.57
C SER A 183 -7.07 -11.30 14.69
N ASP A 184 -6.98 -10.24 15.46
CA ASP A 184 -7.86 -9.10 15.28
C ASP A 184 -7.68 -8.49 13.89
N LYS A 185 -8.70 -7.75 13.44
CA LYS A 185 -8.66 -6.96 12.20
C LYS A 185 -7.46 -6.00 12.20
N PHE A 186 -6.76 -5.93 11.09
CA PHE A 186 -5.72 -4.92 10.87
C PHE A 186 -5.73 -4.44 9.41
N VAL A 187 -5.15 -3.28 9.16
CA VAL A 187 -4.89 -2.78 7.81
C VAL A 187 -3.49 -3.20 7.41
N SER A 188 -3.31 -3.65 6.18
CA SER A 188 -1.99 -3.99 5.68
C SER A 188 -1.11 -2.75 5.54
N SER A 189 0.20 -2.94 5.54
CA SER A 189 1.15 -1.84 5.29
C SER A 189 1.07 -1.24 3.87
N SER A 190 0.35 -1.89 2.96
CA SER A 190 0.02 -1.35 1.63
C SER A 190 -1.25 -0.48 1.63
N GLY A 191 -2.01 -0.45 2.73
CA GLY A 191 -3.24 0.35 2.84
C GLY A 191 -4.38 -0.08 1.92
N ASP A 192 -4.38 -1.34 1.45
CA ASP A 192 -5.25 -1.84 0.39
C ASP A 192 -6.49 -2.60 0.88
N GLY A 193 -6.65 -2.74 2.20
CA GLY A 193 -7.79 -3.42 2.78
C GLY A 193 -7.62 -3.81 4.24
N TYR A 194 -8.69 -4.37 4.80
CA TYR A 194 -8.67 -5.05 6.10
C TYR A 194 -8.25 -6.50 5.92
N TYR A 195 -7.47 -6.99 6.90
CA TYR A 195 -7.01 -8.37 6.94
C TYR A 195 -7.31 -9.04 8.27
N PHE A 196 -7.54 -10.35 8.18
CA PHE A 196 -7.56 -11.31 9.28
C PHE A 196 -6.61 -12.44 8.92
N VAL A 197 -5.76 -12.84 9.84
CA VAL A 197 -4.75 -13.89 9.63
C VAL A 197 -4.93 -14.99 10.66
N LYS A 198 -4.88 -16.25 10.24
CA LYS A 198 -4.85 -17.41 11.13
C LYS A 198 -3.51 -18.11 11.02
N LEU A 199 -2.83 -18.29 12.14
CA LEU A 199 -1.59 -19.06 12.18
C LEU A 199 -1.89 -20.55 12.02
N VAL A 200 -1.26 -21.20 11.05
CA VAL A 200 -1.30 -22.65 10.83
C VAL A 200 -0.11 -23.33 11.50
N ALA A 201 1.10 -22.82 11.27
CA ALA A 201 2.34 -23.32 11.87
C ALA A 201 3.41 -22.23 11.86
N LYS A 202 4.37 -22.31 12.78
CA LYS A 202 5.54 -21.41 12.78
C LYS A 202 6.79 -22.09 13.33
N THR A 203 7.93 -21.54 12.92
CA THR A 203 9.25 -21.73 13.56
C THR A 203 9.74 -20.38 14.10
N ASP A 204 10.97 -20.26 14.50
CA ASP A 204 11.55 -18.97 14.97
C ASP A 204 11.64 -17.92 13.85
N SER A 205 11.72 -18.35 12.59
CA SER A 205 11.96 -17.47 11.44
C SER A 205 10.93 -17.58 10.33
N THR A 206 10.05 -18.59 10.35
CA THR A 206 9.08 -18.83 9.28
C THR A 206 7.68 -19.04 9.82
N VAL A 207 6.66 -18.74 9.00
CA VAL A 207 5.25 -18.90 9.30
C VAL A 207 4.49 -19.54 8.14
N ASN A 208 3.48 -20.34 8.47
CA ASN A 208 2.43 -20.77 7.55
C ASN A 208 1.11 -20.23 8.07
N TYR A 209 0.37 -19.50 7.25
CA TYR A 209 -0.89 -18.88 7.65
C TYR A 209 -1.92 -18.92 6.53
N THR A 210 -3.16 -18.73 6.91
CA THR A 210 -4.26 -18.39 6.00
C THR A 210 -4.75 -16.98 6.31
N SER A 211 -5.34 -16.30 5.33
CA SER A 211 -5.85 -14.95 5.52
C SER A 211 -7.15 -14.70 4.75
N ILE A 212 -7.95 -13.76 5.28
CA ILE A 212 -9.03 -13.10 4.56
C ILE A 212 -8.62 -11.64 4.36
N LYS A 213 -8.79 -11.16 3.11
CA LYS A 213 -8.70 -9.75 2.74
C LYS A 213 -10.08 -9.21 2.39
N ILE A 214 -10.36 -8.01 2.86
CA ILE A 214 -11.49 -7.17 2.46
C ILE A 214 -10.91 -5.92 1.83
N SER A 215 -10.95 -5.84 0.51
CA SER A 215 -10.33 -4.74 -0.24
C SER A 215 -11.04 -3.42 -0.04
N PHE A 216 -10.29 -2.32 0.00
CA PHE A 216 -10.84 -0.98 -0.13
C PHE A 216 -11.04 -0.68 -1.61
N THR A 217 -12.27 -0.42 -2.02
CA THR A 217 -12.66 -0.25 -3.42
C THR A 217 -13.28 1.11 -3.72
N GLU A 218 -13.80 1.79 -2.71
CA GLU A 218 -14.55 3.02 -2.88
C GLU A 218 -13.67 4.18 -3.39
N PHE A 219 -12.43 4.27 -2.91
CA PHE A 219 -11.49 5.29 -3.39
C PHE A 219 -11.20 5.14 -4.90
N ASP A 220 -10.91 3.93 -5.34
CA ASP A 220 -10.61 3.66 -6.76
C ASP A 220 -11.84 3.87 -7.64
N ARG A 221 -13.04 3.52 -7.15
CA ARG A 221 -14.30 3.78 -7.82
C ARG A 221 -14.51 5.28 -8.05
N GLN A 222 -14.30 6.10 -7.00
CA GLN A 222 -14.41 7.56 -7.11
C GLN A 222 -13.38 8.13 -8.08
N MET A 223 -12.12 7.68 -8.01
CA MET A 223 -11.07 8.12 -8.93
C MET A 223 -11.41 7.78 -10.38
N LYS A 224 -11.91 6.56 -10.62
CA LYS A 224 -12.37 6.17 -11.96
C LYS A 224 -13.49 7.10 -12.48
N GLU A 225 -14.50 7.35 -11.65
CA GLU A 225 -15.61 8.25 -12.02
C GLU A 225 -15.13 9.68 -12.35
N ILE A 226 -14.16 10.20 -11.59
CA ILE A 226 -13.61 11.53 -11.83
C ILE A 226 -12.85 11.56 -13.16
N ARG A 227 -12.03 10.55 -13.45
CA ARG A 227 -11.30 10.42 -14.72
C ARG A 227 -12.26 10.30 -15.91
N ASP A 228 -13.26 9.43 -15.81
CA ASP A 228 -14.25 9.20 -16.84
C ASP A 228 -15.13 10.43 -17.10
N SER A 229 -15.33 11.28 -16.09
CA SER A 229 -16.13 12.51 -16.21
C SER A 229 -15.42 13.66 -16.97
N GLY A 230 -14.14 13.51 -17.30
CA GLY A 230 -13.31 14.54 -17.94
C GLY A 230 -13.06 15.78 -17.07
N LYS A 231 -13.29 15.69 -15.76
CA LYS A 231 -13.06 16.81 -14.82
C LYS A 231 -11.59 17.05 -14.52
N ILE A 232 -10.73 16.05 -14.78
CA ILE A 232 -9.28 16.19 -14.64
C ILE A 232 -8.76 16.92 -15.88
N LYS A 233 -8.13 18.07 -15.66
CA LYS A 233 -7.42 18.83 -16.69
C LYS A 233 -5.93 18.54 -16.55
N GLU A 234 -5.40 17.74 -17.45
CA GLU A 234 -3.97 17.48 -17.50
C GLU A 234 -3.27 18.68 -18.19
N LEU A 235 -2.35 19.31 -17.45
CA LEU A 235 -1.51 20.41 -17.96
C LEU A 235 -0.18 19.89 -18.52
N ILE A 236 0.17 18.65 -18.21
CA ILE A 236 1.33 17.92 -18.70
C ILE A 236 0.81 16.95 -19.78
N LYS A 237 1.38 17.03 -20.98
CA LYS A 237 1.05 16.08 -22.05
C LYS A 237 1.89 14.82 -21.84
N ILE A 238 1.24 13.77 -21.41
CA ILE A 238 1.79 12.41 -21.31
C ILE A 238 0.85 11.51 -22.09
N ASP A 239 1.37 10.78 -23.06
CA ASP A 239 0.55 9.92 -23.90
C ASP A 239 -0.10 8.82 -23.06
N ARG A 240 -1.42 8.67 -23.17
CA ARG A 240 -2.14 7.53 -22.61
C ARG A 240 -1.95 6.38 -23.59
N GLN A 241 -1.29 5.35 -23.12
CA GLN A 241 -1.21 4.11 -23.86
C GLN A 241 -2.56 3.42 -23.74
N GLU A 242 -3.21 3.18 -24.86
CA GLU A 242 -4.38 2.33 -24.93
C GLU A 242 -3.96 0.89 -24.56
N SER A 243 -4.53 0.36 -23.49
CA SER A 243 -4.33 -1.02 -22.99
C SER A 243 -5.14 -1.99 -23.82
#